data_eb5701ffcb97416e8a6acdab331bfbea
#
_entry.id   eb5701ffcb97416e8a6acdab331bfbea
#
_cell.length_a   1.000
_cell.length_b   1.000
_cell.length_c   1.000
_cell.angle_alpha   90.00
_cell.angle_beta   90.00
_cell.angle_gamma   90.00
#
_symmetry.space_group_name_H-M   'P 1'
#
loop_
_entity.id
_entity.type
_entity.pdbx_description
1 polymer ?
#
loop_
_entity_poly.entity_id
_entity_poly.type
_entity_poly.pdbx_seq_one_letter_code
_entity_poly.pdbx_strand_id
1 'polypeptide(L)'
;EKEFLGFYLSSHPLDKYKDIVTVFSINKLSEIDTEENKILKTFGTITGLKKILTKKDEQMALFSILCYDKAISCIAFPKTYDRFLEEIIEKKTVYIEGKVQIDDYKGEKTTKLLVEKIISLDKLYDYPAKKLFVLIEEEDRYKYSRLRELINSNKGKIDFLFAIKNKNEKRIQNSGIKVKL
;
A
#
# COMPACT_ATOMS: atom_id res chain seq x y z
N GLU A 1 -1.68 16.63 -19.10
CA GLU A 1 -0.36 17.25 -18.94
C GLU A 1 0.76 16.31 -19.39
N LYS A 2 0.86 15.11 -18.82
CA LYS A 2 1.93 14.16 -19.14
C LYS A 2 1.94 13.70 -20.60
N GLU A 3 0.79 13.54 -21.22
CA GLU A 3 0.68 13.15 -22.65
C GLU A 3 1.27 14.18 -23.61
N PHE A 4 1.21 15.47 -23.23
CA PHE A 4 1.70 16.57 -24.09
C PHE A 4 3.12 17.02 -23.74
N LEU A 5 3.50 16.98 -22.47
CA LEU A 5 4.75 17.56 -21.98
C LEU A 5 5.77 16.52 -21.52
N GLY A 6 5.35 15.25 -21.37
CA GLY A 6 6.18 14.18 -20.84
C GLY A 6 6.38 14.21 -19.31
N PHE A 7 5.96 15.29 -18.63
CA PHE A 7 6.03 15.44 -17.16
C PHE A 7 4.81 16.20 -16.62
N TYR A 8 4.65 16.23 -15.30
CA TYR A 8 3.61 16.97 -14.62
C TYR A 8 4.13 18.37 -14.20
N LEU A 9 3.37 19.42 -14.50
CA LEU A 9 3.74 20.80 -14.16
C LEU A 9 3.46 21.16 -12.70
N SER A 10 2.41 20.61 -12.10
CA SER A 10 1.99 20.96 -10.75
C SER A 10 2.44 19.95 -9.70
N SER A 11 1.95 18.73 -9.77
CA SER A 11 2.31 17.65 -8.86
C SER A 11 1.94 16.29 -9.47
N HIS A 12 2.62 15.24 -9.05
CA HIS A 12 2.30 13.90 -9.53
C HIS A 12 0.93 13.45 -8.97
N PRO A 13 0.04 12.81 -9.77
CA PRO A 13 -1.28 12.36 -9.31
C PRO A 13 -1.26 11.48 -8.05
N LEU A 14 -0.16 10.77 -7.80
CA LEU A 14 0.04 9.96 -6.61
C LEU A 14 0.35 10.77 -5.35
N ASP A 15 0.73 12.04 -5.49
CA ASP A 15 1.13 12.88 -4.35
C ASP A 15 -0.03 13.15 -3.39
N LYS A 16 -1.27 13.16 -3.87
CA LYS A 16 -2.46 13.28 -3.02
C LYS A 16 -2.64 12.13 -2.04
N TYR A 17 -1.96 11.00 -2.26
CA TYR A 17 -2.04 9.81 -1.40
C TYR A 17 -0.86 9.64 -0.45
N LYS A 18 0.05 10.63 -0.34
CA LYS A 18 1.26 10.53 0.52
C LYS A 18 0.94 10.16 1.95
N ASP A 19 -0.12 10.74 2.52
CA ASP A 19 -0.51 10.48 3.91
C ASP A 19 -0.97 9.04 4.10
N ILE A 20 -1.82 8.53 3.17
CA ILE A 20 -2.26 7.12 3.17
C ILE A 20 -1.08 6.17 3.06
N VAL A 21 -0.18 6.42 2.12
CA VAL A 21 1.01 5.60 1.90
C VAL A 21 1.85 5.50 3.17
N THR A 22 2.00 6.61 3.88
CA THR A 22 2.72 6.67 5.15
C THR A 22 1.99 5.92 6.26
N VAL A 23 0.70 6.17 6.43
CA VAL A 23 -0.13 5.55 7.49
C VAL A 23 -0.19 4.03 7.35
N PHE A 24 -0.35 3.53 6.13
CA PHE A 24 -0.43 2.10 5.86
C PHE A 24 0.92 1.41 5.67
N SER A 25 2.03 2.15 5.83
CA SER A 25 3.39 1.65 5.61
C SER A 25 3.55 0.95 4.25
N ILE A 26 3.01 1.61 3.21
CA ILE A 26 3.07 1.12 1.84
C ILE A 26 4.38 1.57 1.20
N ASN A 27 5.13 0.65 0.62
CA ASN A 27 6.42 0.96 0.03
C ASN A 27 6.27 1.51 -1.39
N LYS A 28 7.10 2.46 -1.77
CA LYS A 28 7.27 2.85 -3.18
C LYS A 28 8.04 1.76 -3.91
N LEU A 29 7.73 1.55 -5.19
CA LEU A 29 8.45 0.55 -6.00
C LEU A 29 9.97 0.79 -6.07
N SER A 30 10.41 2.04 -5.98
CA SER A 30 11.83 2.40 -5.96
C SER A 30 12.59 1.97 -4.69
N GLU A 31 11.86 1.70 -3.61
CA GLU A 31 12.39 1.36 -2.29
C GLU A 31 12.34 -0.15 -2.00
N ILE A 32 11.88 -0.93 -2.99
CA ILE A 32 11.61 -2.35 -2.78
C ILE A 32 12.77 -3.19 -3.27
N ASP A 33 13.28 -3.98 -2.35
CA ASP A 33 14.15 -5.11 -2.67
C ASP A 33 13.28 -6.29 -3.12
N THR A 34 13.40 -6.66 -4.39
CA THR A 34 12.57 -7.70 -5.01
C THR A 34 13.17 -9.08 -4.78
N GLU A 35 13.01 -9.61 -3.58
CA GLU A 35 13.31 -11.00 -3.30
C GLU A 35 12.14 -11.90 -3.73
N GLU A 36 12.47 -13.04 -4.32
CA GLU A 36 11.48 -14.03 -4.73
C GLU A 36 10.66 -14.55 -3.54
N ASN A 37 9.37 -14.75 -3.76
CA ASN A 37 8.40 -15.21 -2.76
C ASN A 37 8.10 -14.23 -1.61
N LYS A 38 8.68 -13.05 -1.58
CA LYS A 38 8.38 -12.00 -0.61
C LYS A 38 7.00 -11.38 -0.88
N ILE A 39 6.28 -11.08 0.17
CA ILE A 39 5.04 -10.30 0.06
C ILE A 39 5.39 -8.84 -0.14
N LEU A 40 4.93 -8.30 -1.26
CA LEU A 40 5.10 -6.91 -1.61
C LEU A 40 3.81 -6.15 -1.38
N LYS A 41 3.90 -4.99 -0.71
CA LYS A 41 2.81 -4.03 -0.55
C LYS A 41 3.22 -2.74 -1.22
N THR A 42 2.51 -2.36 -2.27
CA THR A 42 2.83 -1.16 -3.03
C THR A 42 1.57 -0.46 -3.52
N PHE A 43 1.72 0.63 -4.23
CA PHE A 43 0.63 1.41 -4.79
C PHE A 43 1.03 1.99 -6.16
N GLY A 44 0.05 2.37 -6.91
CA GLY A 44 0.28 3.02 -8.20
C GLY A 44 -0.96 2.99 -9.08
N THR A 45 -0.77 3.40 -10.31
CA THR A 45 -1.84 3.44 -11.32
C THR A 45 -1.77 2.19 -12.20
N ILE A 46 -2.92 1.56 -12.42
CA ILE A 46 -3.05 0.42 -13.33
C ILE A 46 -2.84 0.90 -14.77
N THR A 47 -1.96 0.23 -15.48
CA THR A 47 -1.65 0.51 -16.90
C THR A 47 -1.50 -0.77 -17.70
N GLY A 48 -1.85 -0.72 -18.99
CA GLY A 48 -1.69 -1.85 -19.90
C GLY A 48 -2.55 -3.07 -19.55
N LEU A 49 -3.75 -2.84 -19.06
CA LEU A 49 -4.67 -3.89 -18.63
C LEU A 49 -5.09 -4.77 -19.82
N LYS A 50 -4.83 -6.06 -19.69
CA LYS A 50 -5.26 -7.10 -20.63
C LYS A 50 -6.04 -8.17 -19.88
N LYS A 51 -7.26 -8.43 -20.31
CA LYS A 51 -8.08 -9.55 -19.84
C LYS A 51 -7.86 -10.74 -20.75
N ILE A 52 -7.53 -11.87 -20.20
CA ILE A 52 -7.26 -13.09 -20.94
C ILE A 52 -8.01 -14.28 -20.34
N LEU A 53 -8.22 -15.31 -21.14
CA LEU A 53 -8.79 -16.58 -20.67
C LEU A 53 -7.67 -17.57 -20.37
N THR A 54 -7.83 -18.32 -19.31
CA THR A 54 -6.97 -19.47 -19.00
C THR A 54 -7.34 -20.66 -19.90
N LYS A 55 -6.56 -21.73 -19.86
CA LYS A 55 -6.87 -23.00 -20.54
C LYS A 55 -8.19 -23.65 -20.08
N LYS A 56 -8.77 -23.16 -18.97
CA LYS A 56 -10.04 -23.64 -18.39
C LYS A 56 -11.19 -22.66 -18.64
N ASP A 57 -11.03 -21.72 -19.59
CA ASP A 57 -11.99 -20.66 -19.91
C ASP A 57 -12.33 -19.73 -18.73
N GLU A 58 -11.45 -19.65 -17.71
CA GLU A 58 -11.61 -18.72 -16.60
C GLU A 58 -10.92 -17.39 -16.94
N GLN A 59 -11.54 -16.27 -16.60
CA GLN A 59 -10.96 -14.94 -16.84
C GLN A 59 -9.85 -14.62 -15.84
N MET A 60 -8.77 -14.01 -16.31
CA MET A 60 -7.69 -13.46 -15.50
C MET A 60 -7.20 -12.15 -16.11
N ALA A 61 -6.45 -11.36 -15.34
CA ALA A 61 -5.93 -10.09 -15.80
C ALA A 61 -4.41 -10.02 -15.72
N LEU A 62 -3.81 -9.41 -16.75
CA LEU A 62 -2.42 -8.99 -16.79
C LEU A 62 -2.39 -7.47 -16.89
N PHE A 63 -1.59 -6.79 -16.07
CA PHE A 63 -1.46 -5.35 -16.07
C PHE A 63 -0.14 -4.93 -15.43
N SER A 64 0.18 -3.66 -15.47
CA SER A 64 1.30 -3.10 -14.74
C SER A 64 0.81 -2.08 -13.72
N ILE A 65 1.50 -1.99 -12.59
CA ILE A 65 1.34 -0.90 -11.63
C ILE A 65 2.47 0.08 -11.84
N LEU A 66 2.11 1.30 -12.23
CA LEU A 66 3.04 2.42 -12.37
C LEU A 66 3.04 3.26 -11.09
N CYS A 67 4.16 3.28 -10.38
CA CYS A 67 4.40 4.10 -9.20
C CYS A 67 5.50 5.11 -9.51
N TYR A 68 5.13 6.37 -9.73
CA TYR A 68 6.01 7.44 -10.22
C TYR A 68 6.69 7.08 -11.54
N ASP A 69 7.96 6.71 -11.51
CA ASP A 69 8.82 6.35 -12.64
C ASP A 69 9.08 4.84 -12.77
N LYS A 70 8.63 4.06 -11.78
CA LYS A 70 8.81 2.60 -11.75
C LYS A 70 7.52 1.85 -12.03
N ALA A 71 7.63 0.77 -12.76
CA ALA A 71 6.51 -0.11 -13.05
C ALA A 71 6.84 -1.56 -12.68
N ILE A 72 5.84 -2.31 -12.23
CA ILE A 72 5.91 -3.75 -12.01
C ILE A 72 4.76 -4.45 -12.71
N SER A 73 5.07 -5.53 -13.42
CA SER A 73 4.06 -6.38 -14.06
C SER A 73 3.29 -7.18 -13.00
N CYS A 74 1.98 -7.23 -13.15
CA CYS A 74 1.06 -7.87 -12.20
C CYS A 74 0.21 -8.93 -12.90
N ILE A 75 -0.05 -10.01 -12.18
CA ILE A 75 -0.93 -11.10 -12.61
C ILE A 75 -2.03 -11.29 -11.57
N ALA A 76 -3.27 -11.06 -11.95
CA ALA A 76 -4.43 -11.42 -11.15
C ALA A 76 -5.05 -12.72 -11.70
N PHE A 77 -4.79 -13.82 -11.04
CA PHE A 77 -5.38 -15.12 -11.36
C PHE A 77 -6.89 -15.13 -11.19
N PRO A 78 -7.64 -16.09 -11.79
CA PRO A 78 -9.10 -16.06 -11.86
C PRO A 78 -9.78 -15.75 -10.53
N LYS A 79 -9.46 -16.45 -9.46
CA LYS A 79 -10.05 -16.21 -8.11
C LYS A 79 -9.82 -14.78 -7.61
N THR A 80 -8.63 -14.24 -7.86
CA THR A 80 -8.29 -12.87 -7.46
C THR A 80 -8.97 -11.86 -8.38
N TYR A 81 -9.01 -12.14 -9.68
CA TYR A 81 -9.66 -11.29 -10.66
C TYR A 81 -11.15 -11.15 -10.37
N ASP A 82 -11.87 -12.25 -10.16
CA ASP A 82 -13.31 -12.25 -9.82
C ASP A 82 -13.60 -11.48 -8.53
N ARG A 83 -12.76 -11.69 -7.53
CA ARG A 83 -12.92 -11.03 -6.23
C ARG A 83 -12.74 -9.51 -6.28
N PHE A 84 -11.87 -9.03 -7.15
CA PHE A 84 -11.48 -7.61 -7.22
C PHE A 84 -11.77 -6.98 -8.59
N LEU A 85 -12.73 -7.52 -9.33
CA LEU A 85 -13.09 -7.09 -10.68
C LEU A 85 -13.36 -5.58 -10.78
N GLU A 86 -14.05 -5.01 -9.77
CA GLU A 86 -14.37 -3.58 -9.71
C GLU A 86 -13.15 -2.68 -9.42
N GLU A 87 -12.06 -3.26 -8.96
CA GLU A 87 -10.84 -2.54 -8.65
C GLU A 87 -9.82 -2.60 -9.80
N ILE A 88 -9.89 -3.66 -10.63
CA ILE A 88 -8.96 -3.89 -11.75
C ILE A 88 -9.47 -3.14 -12.99
N ILE A 89 -9.28 -1.83 -13.01
CA ILE A 89 -9.72 -0.93 -14.09
C ILE A 89 -8.52 -0.11 -14.55
N GLU A 90 -8.39 0.04 -15.87
CA GLU A 90 -7.34 0.88 -16.49
C GLU A 90 -7.34 2.29 -15.92
N LYS A 91 -6.15 2.86 -15.65
CA LYS A 91 -5.93 4.19 -15.08
C LYS A 91 -6.42 4.39 -13.63
N LYS A 92 -6.94 3.36 -12.96
CA LYS A 92 -7.33 3.44 -11.55
C LYS A 92 -6.10 3.40 -10.65
N THR A 93 -6.07 4.23 -9.61
CA THR A 93 -5.00 4.25 -8.62
C THR A 93 -5.36 3.32 -7.46
N VAL A 94 -4.50 2.35 -7.19
CA VAL A 94 -4.77 1.25 -6.26
C VAL A 94 -3.60 1.00 -5.31
N TYR A 95 -3.93 0.51 -4.12
CA TYR A 95 -3.05 -0.29 -3.28
C TYR A 95 -3.09 -1.73 -3.76
N ILE A 96 -1.95 -2.38 -3.78
CA ILE A 96 -1.81 -3.77 -4.19
C ILE A 96 -0.89 -4.52 -3.24
N GLU A 97 -1.29 -5.73 -2.91
CA GLU A 97 -0.50 -6.69 -2.14
C GLU A 97 -0.41 -7.98 -2.93
N GLY A 98 0.76 -8.55 -2.99
CA GLY A 98 0.97 -9.78 -3.73
C GLY A 98 2.33 -10.39 -3.47
N LYS A 99 2.56 -11.55 -4.04
CA LYS A 99 3.79 -12.31 -3.93
C LYS A 99 4.69 -12.04 -5.11
N VAL A 100 5.94 -11.73 -4.83
CA VAL A 100 6.97 -11.51 -5.87
C VAL A 100 7.34 -12.84 -6.50
N GLN A 101 7.29 -12.91 -7.82
CA GLN A 101 7.80 -13.98 -8.65
C GLN A 101 8.90 -13.44 -9.57
N ILE A 102 9.99 -14.17 -9.67
CA ILE A 102 11.08 -13.85 -10.59
C ILE A 102 11.09 -14.91 -11.68
N ASP A 103 10.81 -14.47 -12.91
CA ASP A 103 10.95 -15.33 -14.08
C ASP A 103 12.35 -15.11 -14.71
N ASP A 104 13.07 -16.20 -14.95
CA ASP A 104 14.32 -16.18 -15.69
C ASP A 104 14.07 -16.79 -17.08
N TYR A 105 14.06 -15.93 -18.09
CA TYR A 105 13.95 -16.39 -19.48
C TYR A 105 15.18 -15.98 -20.26
N LYS A 106 15.99 -16.95 -20.65
CA LYS A 106 17.24 -16.75 -21.41
C LYS A 106 18.26 -15.81 -20.76
N GLY A 107 18.31 -15.81 -19.41
CA GLY A 107 19.21 -14.95 -18.64
C GLY A 107 18.67 -13.54 -18.35
N GLU A 108 17.48 -13.21 -18.86
CA GLU A 108 16.78 -11.98 -18.51
C GLU A 108 15.81 -12.24 -17.34
N LYS A 109 16.14 -11.69 -16.17
CA LYS A 109 15.29 -11.78 -14.99
C LYS A 109 14.20 -10.72 -15.06
N THR A 110 12.95 -11.16 -15.08
CA THR A 110 11.78 -10.27 -15.01
C THR A 110 11.03 -10.49 -13.70
N THR A 111 10.76 -9.41 -12.99
CA THR A 111 10.00 -9.46 -11.74
C THR A 111 8.53 -9.22 -12.01
N LYS A 112 7.68 -10.09 -11.46
CA LYS A 112 6.22 -10.00 -11.54
C LYS A 112 5.62 -10.07 -10.15
N LEU A 113 4.44 -9.48 -9.99
CA LEU A 113 3.66 -9.54 -8.76
C LEU A 113 2.43 -10.42 -8.99
N LEU A 114 2.36 -11.53 -8.27
CA LEU A 114 1.16 -12.35 -8.20
C LEU A 114 0.20 -11.71 -7.21
N VAL A 115 -0.88 -11.13 -7.72
CA VAL A 115 -1.80 -10.31 -6.95
C VAL A 115 -2.62 -11.15 -6.00
N GLU A 116 -2.63 -10.80 -4.72
CA GLU A 116 -3.46 -11.42 -3.68
C GLU A 116 -4.57 -10.48 -3.21
N LYS A 117 -4.29 -9.16 -3.19
CA LYS A 117 -5.23 -8.13 -2.77
C LYS A 117 -5.03 -6.85 -3.57
N ILE A 118 -6.15 -6.21 -3.91
CA ILE A 118 -6.15 -4.91 -4.59
C ILE A 118 -7.31 -4.07 -4.06
N ILE A 119 -7.06 -2.78 -3.79
CA ILE A 119 -8.05 -1.85 -3.24
C ILE A 119 -7.80 -0.48 -3.86
N SER A 120 -8.83 0.22 -4.31
CA SER A 120 -8.71 1.63 -4.69
C SER A 120 -8.11 2.45 -3.54
N LEU A 121 -7.14 3.32 -3.83
CA LEU A 121 -6.57 4.19 -2.80
C LEU A 121 -7.62 5.17 -2.24
N ASP A 122 -8.60 5.57 -3.01
CA ASP A 122 -9.70 6.41 -2.54
C ASP A 122 -10.55 5.68 -1.46
N LYS A 123 -10.76 4.36 -1.61
CA LYS A 123 -11.48 3.53 -0.62
C LYS A 123 -10.64 3.21 0.63
N LEU A 124 -9.32 3.40 0.58
CA LEU A 124 -8.45 3.14 1.73
C LEU A 124 -8.68 4.13 2.88
N TYR A 125 -9.18 5.32 2.59
CA TYR A 125 -9.60 6.28 3.63
C TYR A 125 -10.77 5.73 4.47
N ASP A 126 -11.67 4.97 3.86
CA ASP A 126 -12.82 4.35 4.53
C ASP A 126 -12.49 2.99 5.14
N TYR A 127 -11.23 2.51 4.97
CA TYR A 127 -10.84 1.21 5.49
C TYR A 127 -10.71 1.30 7.01
N PRO A 128 -11.45 0.47 7.77
CA PRO A 128 -11.45 0.57 9.22
C PRO A 128 -10.04 0.36 9.76
N ALA A 129 -9.49 1.38 10.40
CA ALA A 129 -8.22 1.28 11.09
C ALA A 129 -8.34 0.20 12.17
N LYS A 130 -7.45 -0.79 12.13
CA LYS A 130 -7.40 -1.84 13.16
C LYS A 130 -6.55 -1.41 14.35
N LYS A 131 -5.60 -0.51 14.12
CA LYS A 131 -4.67 -0.02 15.14
C LYS A 131 -4.34 1.44 14.87
N LEU A 132 -4.31 2.24 15.91
CA LEU A 132 -3.76 3.59 15.89
C LEU A 132 -2.36 3.55 16.49
N PHE A 133 -1.39 4.00 15.72
CA PHE A 133 0.00 4.02 16.13
C PHE A 133 0.49 5.46 16.27
N VAL A 134 0.93 5.86 17.45
CA VAL A 134 1.50 7.18 17.70
C VAL A 134 2.98 7.04 18.05
N LEU A 135 3.82 7.68 17.24
CA LEU A 135 5.25 7.80 17.51
C LEU A 135 5.51 9.11 18.27
N ILE A 136 6.16 8.99 19.43
CA ILE A 136 6.52 10.13 20.26
C ILE A 136 8.05 10.16 20.37
N GLU A 137 8.65 11.29 20.07
CA GLU A 137 10.06 11.50 20.31
C GLU A 137 10.29 11.81 21.80
N GLU A 138 11.43 11.41 22.34
CA GLU A 138 11.71 11.59 23.78
C GLU A 138 11.65 13.05 24.22
N GLU A 139 12.01 13.95 23.33
CA GLU A 139 11.96 15.41 23.54
C GLU A 139 10.52 15.93 23.73
N ASP A 140 9.54 15.18 23.20
CA ASP A 140 8.10 15.51 23.27
C ASP A 140 7.37 14.85 24.45
N ARG A 141 8.10 14.36 25.46
CA ARG A 141 7.54 13.72 26.66
C ARG A 141 6.49 14.57 27.39
N TYR A 142 6.60 15.87 27.31
CA TYR A 142 5.63 16.80 27.91
C TYR A 142 4.24 16.71 27.27
N LYS A 143 4.12 16.17 26.06
CA LYS A 143 2.83 15.94 25.36
C LYS A 143 2.08 14.71 25.86
N TYR A 144 2.69 13.89 26.74
CA TYR A 144 2.06 12.65 27.23
C TYR A 144 0.77 12.87 28.00
N SER A 145 0.72 13.86 28.86
CA SER A 145 -0.49 14.19 29.64
C SER A 145 -1.65 14.53 28.69
N ARG A 146 -1.38 15.36 27.70
CA ARG A 146 -2.38 15.74 26.69
C ARG A 146 -2.84 14.55 25.86
N LEU A 147 -1.91 13.69 25.43
CA LEU A 147 -2.23 12.47 24.68
C LEU A 147 -3.10 11.53 25.53
N ARG A 148 -2.79 11.37 26.81
CA ARG A 148 -3.55 10.53 27.74
C ARG A 148 -4.99 11.05 27.95
N GLU A 149 -5.17 12.36 28.04
CA GLU A 149 -6.50 12.98 28.10
C GLU A 149 -7.30 12.71 26.81
N LEU A 150 -6.69 12.91 25.64
CA LEU A 150 -7.32 12.64 24.34
C LEU A 150 -7.73 11.17 24.21
N ILE A 151 -6.88 10.24 24.60
CA ILE A 151 -7.17 8.81 24.58
C ILE A 151 -8.34 8.45 25.49
N ASN A 152 -8.35 9.00 26.72
CA ASN A 152 -9.41 8.73 27.69
C ASN A 152 -10.76 9.30 27.26
N SER A 153 -10.76 10.44 26.54
CA SER A 153 -11.96 11.08 26.00
C SER A 153 -12.51 10.39 24.76
N ASN A 154 -11.69 9.58 24.07
CA ASN A 154 -12.03 8.94 22.81
C ASN A 154 -11.93 7.41 22.87
N LYS A 155 -12.52 6.79 23.90
CA LYS A 155 -12.57 5.33 24.01
C LYS A 155 -13.39 4.69 22.89
N GLY A 156 -12.89 3.59 22.31
CA GLY A 156 -13.52 2.93 21.17
C GLY A 156 -13.10 1.48 20.97
N LYS A 157 -13.01 1.04 19.73
CA LYS A 157 -12.72 -0.37 19.35
C LYS A 157 -11.36 -0.57 18.71
N ILE A 158 -10.61 0.50 18.44
CA ILE A 158 -9.33 0.48 17.72
C ILE A 158 -8.19 0.37 18.73
N ASP A 159 -7.33 -0.63 18.57
CA ASP A 159 -6.17 -0.82 19.44
C ASP A 159 -5.22 0.37 19.31
N PHE A 160 -4.89 0.99 20.45
CA PHE A 160 -3.95 2.09 20.52
C PHE A 160 -2.58 1.58 20.93
N LEU A 161 -1.59 1.85 20.07
CA LEU A 161 -0.19 1.56 20.33
C LEU A 161 0.60 2.86 20.31
N PHE A 162 1.57 2.96 21.19
CA PHE A 162 2.52 4.05 21.12
C PHE A 162 3.95 3.55 21.12
N ALA A 163 4.84 4.28 20.48
CA ALA A 163 6.26 4.03 20.49
C ALA A 163 6.99 5.28 20.95
N ILE A 164 7.99 5.08 21.78
CA ILE A 164 8.95 6.10 22.14
C ILE A 164 10.19 5.88 21.30
N LYS A 165 10.62 6.93 20.61
CA LYS A 165 11.84 6.93 19.83
C LYS A 165 12.90 7.70 20.57
N ASN A 166 13.93 7.00 21.03
CA ASN A 166 15.18 7.58 21.52
C ASN A 166 16.20 7.60 20.38
N LYS A 167 17.28 8.35 20.52
CA LYS A 167 18.35 8.44 19.50
C LYS A 167 18.85 7.07 19.00
N ASN A 168 18.80 6.05 19.85
CA ASN A 168 19.35 4.71 19.54
C ASN A 168 18.34 3.56 19.54
N GLU A 169 17.11 3.74 20.02
CA GLU A 169 16.12 2.66 20.14
C GLU A 169 14.71 3.15 19.90
N LYS A 170 13.92 2.29 19.27
CA LYS A 170 12.47 2.46 19.09
C LYS A 170 11.76 1.39 19.93
N ARG A 171 11.16 1.77 21.03
CA ARG A 171 10.37 0.87 21.89
C ARG A 171 8.89 1.02 21.57
N ILE A 172 8.27 -0.07 21.11
CA ILE A 172 6.84 -0.16 20.86
C ILE A 172 6.17 -0.70 22.12
N GLN A 173 5.20 0.04 22.67
CA GLN A 173 4.37 -0.44 23.78
C GLN A 173 2.91 -0.55 23.34
N ASN A 174 2.30 -1.70 23.63
CA ASN A 174 0.86 -1.84 23.54
C ASN A 174 0.25 -1.20 24.79
N SER A 175 -0.59 -0.20 24.60
CA SER A 175 -1.22 0.50 25.72
C SER A 175 -2.32 -0.30 26.40
N GLY A 176 -2.82 -1.37 25.78
CA GLY A 176 -4.03 -2.09 26.21
C GLY A 176 -5.31 -1.25 26.10
N ILE A 177 -5.23 -0.04 25.56
CA ILE A 177 -6.34 0.89 25.43
C ILE A 177 -6.90 0.84 24.02
N LYS A 178 -8.23 0.95 23.88
CA LYS A 178 -8.90 1.07 22.59
C LYS A 178 -9.49 2.46 22.42
N VAL A 179 -9.31 3.04 21.24
CA VAL A 179 -9.76 4.39 20.89
C VAL A 179 -10.78 4.38 19.76
N LYS A 180 -11.49 5.50 19.62
CA LYS A 180 -12.40 5.83 18.53
C LYS A 180 -11.70 6.86 17.65
N LEU A 181 -11.72 6.66 16.34
CA LEU A 181 -11.36 7.65 15.33
C LEU A 181 -12.59 8.38 14.86
#